data_8187b4471599803fe81eea8020ab3186
#
_entry.id   8187b4471599803fe81eea8020ab3186
#
_cell.length_a   1.000
_cell.length_b   1.000
_cell.length_c   1.000
_cell.angle_alpha   90.00
_cell.angle_beta   90.00
_cell.angle_gamma   90.00
#
_symmetry.space_group_name_H-M   'P 1'
#
loop_
_entity.id
_entity.type
_entity.pdbx_description
1 polymer ?
#
loop_
_entity_poly.entity_id
_entity_poly.type
_entity_poly.pdbx_seq_one_letter_code
_entity_poly.pdbx_strand_id
1 'polypeptide(L)'
;TNFLHLMNVIGKNVINIPRKVHYSRELIKKMNEEFSKELCDLIKLFEKKFDKGESVKGYLSKKDIEVVPEFDEKNVEYGKVINYKMSLFRKAFKNFKEDKKYLGFCEKNAFWLDDYSLFMSLKNYFIEQRKNTYESAEYKAYYSANEKKVKLNAIKDCFYGGAWNSFPDDIRDKKPKAVEKYTKLLKTEIDFYKFLQYEFFTQWQELKEYANEKEI
;
A
#
# COMPACT_ATOMS: atom_id res chain seq x y z
N THR A 1 4.66 4.55 -3.92
CA THR A 1 4.03 4.98 -2.65
C THR A 1 5.10 5.24 -1.60
N ASN A 2 6.12 4.37 -1.50
CA ASN A 2 7.17 4.47 -0.49
C ASN A 2 8.12 5.66 -0.72
N PHE A 3 8.46 5.95 -1.97
CA PHE A 3 9.31 7.09 -2.33
C PHE A 3 8.66 8.44 -1.97
N LEU A 4 7.36 8.59 -2.26
CA LEU A 4 6.62 9.82 -1.90
C LEU A 4 6.40 9.94 -0.38
N HIS A 5 6.27 8.81 0.32
CA HIS A 5 6.19 8.83 1.79
C HIS A 5 7.55 9.23 2.40
N LEU A 6 8.64 8.71 1.85
CA LEU A 6 10.00 9.09 2.22
C LEU A 6 10.23 10.59 1.98
N MET A 7 9.84 11.12 0.81
CA MET A 7 9.94 12.56 0.50
C MET A 7 9.08 13.42 1.45
N ASN A 8 7.93 12.92 1.89
CA ASN A 8 7.09 13.61 2.88
C ASN A 8 7.69 13.59 4.29
N VAL A 9 8.35 12.48 4.67
CA VAL A 9 9.03 12.36 5.96
C VAL A 9 10.28 13.23 6.00
N ILE A 10 11.08 13.22 4.94
CA ILE A 10 12.26 14.08 4.79
C ILE A 10 11.84 15.56 4.75
N GLY A 11 10.83 15.90 3.95
CA GLY A 11 10.31 17.26 3.87
C GLY A 11 9.74 17.79 5.20
N LYS A 12 9.06 16.96 5.99
CA LYS A 12 8.57 17.33 7.32
C LYS A 12 9.69 17.52 8.36
N ASN A 13 10.73 16.71 8.28
CA ASN A 13 11.88 16.86 9.19
C ASN A 13 12.75 18.06 8.85
N VAL A 14 12.86 18.42 7.58
CA VAL A 14 13.57 19.65 7.16
C VAL A 14 12.80 20.93 7.55
N ILE A 15 11.48 20.88 7.67
CA ILE A 15 10.64 22.02 8.06
C ILE A 15 10.66 22.28 9.60
N ASN A 16 11.13 21.35 10.40
CA ASN A 16 11.24 21.50 11.86
C ASN A 16 12.56 22.16 12.34
N ILE A 17 13.24 22.91 11.49
CA ILE A 17 14.34 23.77 11.88
C ILE A 17 13.79 24.87 12.82
N PRO A 18 14.37 25.07 14.00
CA PRO A 18 13.87 26.08 14.96
C PRO A 18 13.77 27.45 14.29
N ARG A 19 12.62 28.10 14.41
CA ARG A 19 12.26 29.39 13.77
C ARG A 19 13.18 30.59 14.09
N LYS A 20 14.33 30.37 14.73
CA LYS A 20 15.25 31.44 15.18
C LYS A 20 16.60 31.46 14.47
N VAL A 21 16.84 30.62 13.46
CA VAL A 21 18.11 30.65 12.74
C VAL A 21 17.88 31.32 11.38
N HIS A 22 18.31 32.56 11.23
CA HIS A 22 18.38 33.23 9.93
C HIS A 22 19.56 32.64 9.14
N TYR A 23 19.27 31.71 8.26
CA TYR A 23 20.23 31.27 7.24
C TYR A 23 20.30 32.31 6.12
N SER A 24 21.53 32.62 5.64
CA SER A 24 21.67 33.44 4.45
C SER A 24 21.03 32.71 3.26
N ARG A 25 20.52 33.46 2.27
CA ARG A 25 19.95 32.85 1.04
C ARG A 25 21.00 31.98 0.31
N GLU A 26 22.29 32.34 0.39
CA GLU A 26 23.38 31.58 -0.19
C GLU A 26 23.59 30.24 0.53
N LEU A 27 23.48 30.20 1.87
CA LEU A 27 23.61 28.98 2.64
C LEU A 27 22.45 28.02 2.34
N ILE A 28 21.21 28.54 2.26
CA ILE A 28 20.04 27.75 1.89
C ILE A 28 20.19 27.19 0.48
N LYS A 29 20.69 27.99 -0.47
CA LYS A 29 20.92 27.54 -1.84
C LYS A 29 21.98 26.44 -1.89
N LYS A 30 23.10 26.60 -1.18
CA LYS A 30 24.18 25.60 -1.10
C LYS A 30 23.69 24.29 -0.45
N MET A 31 22.93 24.37 0.65
CA MET A 31 22.32 23.19 1.30
C MET A 31 21.35 22.48 0.36
N ASN A 32 20.54 23.20 -0.40
CA ASN A 32 19.64 22.61 -1.37
C ASN A 32 20.36 21.96 -2.55
N GLU A 33 21.46 22.53 -3.01
CA GLU A 33 22.29 21.96 -4.07
C GLU A 33 23.00 20.68 -3.61
N GLU A 34 23.56 20.67 -2.39
CA GLU A 34 24.19 19.50 -1.78
C GLU A 34 23.15 18.39 -1.54
N PHE A 35 22.03 18.74 -0.93
CA PHE A 35 20.93 17.80 -0.69
C PHE A 35 20.36 17.21 -2.00
N SER A 36 20.20 18.04 -3.04
CA SER A 36 19.75 17.59 -4.35
C SER A 36 20.75 16.65 -5.01
N LYS A 37 22.04 16.89 -4.82
CA LYS A 37 23.10 16.02 -5.32
C LYS A 37 23.09 14.67 -4.61
N GLU A 38 23.03 14.66 -3.28
CA GLU A 38 22.93 13.43 -2.48
C GLU A 38 21.69 12.62 -2.81
N LEU A 39 20.55 13.29 -2.99
CA LEU A 39 19.31 12.65 -3.41
C LEU A 39 19.43 12.04 -4.82
N CYS A 40 20.07 12.76 -5.77
CA CYS A 40 20.32 12.23 -7.10
C CYS A 40 21.27 11.03 -7.07
N ASP A 41 22.30 11.06 -6.22
CA ASP A 41 23.23 9.93 -6.09
C ASP A 41 22.57 8.72 -5.40
N LEU A 42 21.66 8.96 -4.46
CA LEU A 42 20.80 7.92 -3.88
C LEU A 42 19.88 7.30 -4.94
N ILE A 43 19.25 8.11 -5.77
CA ILE A 43 18.41 7.64 -6.89
C ILE A 43 19.23 6.81 -7.88
N LYS A 44 20.42 7.28 -8.29
CA LYS A 44 21.33 6.54 -9.17
C LYS A 44 21.77 5.20 -8.56
N LEU A 45 22.00 5.16 -7.25
CA LEU A 45 22.33 3.92 -6.56
C LEU A 45 21.15 2.94 -6.57
N PHE A 46 19.93 3.44 -6.38
CA PHE A 46 18.72 2.67 -6.53
C PHE A 46 18.55 2.14 -7.95
N GLU A 47 18.74 3.00 -8.96
CA GLU A 47 18.68 2.62 -10.38
C GLU A 47 19.75 1.57 -10.70
N LYS A 48 20.97 1.73 -10.20
CA LYS A 48 22.07 0.78 -10.40
C LYS A 48 21.79 -0.59 -9.74
N LYS A 49 21.16 -0.62 -8.58
CA LYS A 49 20.68 -1.88 -7.97
C LYS A 49 19.54 -2.49 -8.81
N PHE A 50 18.65 -1.65 -9.34
CA PHE A 50 17.56 -2.06 -10.23
C PHE A 50 18.08 -2.65 -11.55
N ASP A 51 19.05 -1.99 -12.18
CA ASP A 51 19.67 -2.44 -13.44
C ASP A 51 20.44 -3.75 -13.29
N LYS A 52 20.96 -4.05 -12.11
CA LYS A 52 21.63 -5.33 -11.85
C LYS A 52 20.67 -6.52 -11.68
N GLY A 53 19.35 -6.31 -11.78
CA GLY A 53 18.36 -7.37 -11.60
C GLY A 53 18.27 -7.91 -10.17
N GLU A 54 18.97 -7.26 -9.21
CA GLU A 54 18.96 -7.66 -7.79
C GLU A 54 17.68 -7.23 -7.07
N SER A 55 16.86 -6.42 -7.72
CA SER A 55 15.81 -5.64 -7.06
C SER A 55 14.59 -6.42 -6.63
N VAL A 56 14.37 -7.62 -7.10
CA VAL A 56 13.10 -8.32 -6.84
C VAL A 56 13.29 -9.80 -6.53
N LYS A 57 14.30 -10.18 -5.80
CA LYS A 57 14.45 -11.58 -5.33
C LYS A 57 13.93 -12.67 -6.31
N GLY A 58 13.88 -12.39 -7.62
CA GLY A 58 13.37 -13.27 -8.65
C GLY A 58 11.83 -13.37 -8.74
N TYR A 59 11.08 -12.50 -8.06
CA TYR A 59 9.59 -12.54 -8.09
C TYR A 59 8.99 -11.95 -9.36
N LEU A 60 9.70 -11.04 -10.03
CA LEU A 60 9.31 -10.45 -11.30
C LEU A 60 10.38 -10.73 -12.36
N SER A 61 9.94 -11.02 -13.57
CA SER A 61 10.82 -11.09 -14.72
C SER A 61 11.08 -9.71 -15.30
N LYS A 62 12.17 -9.55 -16.08
CA LYS A 62 12.47 -8.31 -16.80
C LYS A 62 11.28 -7.86 -17.67
N LYS A 63 10.61 -8.80 -18.32
CA LYS A 63 9.42 -8.53 -19.15
C LYS A 63 8.24 -7.94 -18.35
N ASP A 64 8.13 -8.24 -17.06
CA ASP A 64 7.03 -7.72 -16.23
C ASP A 64 7.17 -6.23 -15.94
N ILE A 65 8.38 -5.70 -15.98
CA ILE A 65 8.72 -4.31 -15.67
C ILE A 65 9.10 -3.47 -16.90
N GLU A 66 9.27 -4.09 -18.08
CA GLU A 66 9.61 -3.38 -19.33
C GLU A 66 8.47 -2.47 -19.81
N VAL A 67 7.22 -2.88 -19.58
CA VAL A 67 6.05 -2.11 -20.02
C VAL A 67 5.59 -1.20 -18.90
N VAL A 68 6.10 0.03 -18.91
CA VAL A 68 5.68 1.08 -17.99
C VAL A 68 4.61 1.93 -18.68
N PRO A 69 3.44 2.16 -18.05
CA PRO A 69 2.45 3.09 -18.57
C PRO A 69 3.03 4.50 -18.70
N GLU A 70 2.57 5.22 -19.68
CA GLU A 70 2.90 6.64 -19.82
C GLU A 70 2.29 7.44 -18.66
N PHE A 71 3.13 8.17 -17.94
CA PHE A 71 2.74 9.04 -16.83
C PHE A 71 3.01 10.50 -17.19
N ASP A 72 2.17 11.40 -16.66
CA ASP A 72 2.39 12.84 -16.78
C ASP A 72 3.70 13.23 -16.06
N GLU A 73 4.57 13.98 -16.75
CA GLU A 73 5.87 14.40 -16.20
C GLU A 73 5.73 15.47 -15.11
N LYS A 74 4.64 16.23 -15.12
CA LYS A 74 4.43 17.36 -14.21
C LYS A 74 3.52 17.05 -13.04
N ASN A 75 2.61 16.07 -13.21
CA ASN A 75 1.59 15.73 -12.23
C ASN A 75 1.60 14.24 -11.90
N VAL A 76 1.52 13.91 -10.63
CA VAL A 76 1.44 12.50 -10.20
C VAL A 76 0.00 11.99 -10.30
N GLU A 77 -0.27 11.16 -11.27
CA GLU A 77 -1.55 10.46 -11.43
C GLU A 77 -1.63 9.25 -10.47
N TYR A 78 -1.88 9.52 -9.19
CA TYR A 78 -1.86 8.48 -8.14
C TYR A 78 -2.67 7.23 -8.47
N GLY A 79 -3.84 7.37 -9.08
CA GLY A 79 -4.68 6.25 -9.47
C GLY A 79 -4.00 5.32 -10.49
N LYS A 80 -3.40 5.87 -11.53
CA LYS A 80 -2.66 5.09 -12.52
C LYS A 80 -1.43 4.40 -11.90
N VAL A 81 -0.66 5.15 -11.10
CA VAL A 81 0.54 4.62 -10.41
C VAL A 81 0.17 3.47 -9.47
N ILE A 82 -0.89 3.64 -8.67
CA ILE A 82 -1.35 2.60 -7.74
C ILE A 82 -1.79 1.35 -8.52
N ASN A 83 -2.61 1.51 -9.55
CA ASN A 83 -3.10 0.39 -10.33
C ASN A 83 -1.95 -0.38 -11.01
N TYR A 84 -1.01 0.33 -11.61
CA TYR A 84 0.17 -0.27 -12.22
C TYR A 84 0.99 -1.05 -11.19
N LYS A 85 1.37 -0.42 -10.09
CA LYS A 85 2.17 -1.06 -9.03
C LYS A 85 1.45 -2.24 -8.39
N MET A 86 0.16 -2.12 -8.11
CA MET A 86 -0.62 -3.22 -7.54
C MET A 86 -0.67 -4.43 -8.47
N SER A 87 -0.71 -4.22 -9.79
CA SER A 87 -0.63 -5.33 -10.76
C SER A 87 0.71 -6.08 -10.67
N LEU A 88 1.81 -5.35 -10.54
CA LEU A 88 3.15 -5.94 -10.35
C LEU A 88 3.27 -6.65 -9.00
N PHE A 89 2.77 -6.06 -7.93
CA PHE A 89 2.79 -6.68 -6.59
C PHE A 89 2.01 -7.99 -6.56
N ARG A 90 0.87 -8.07 -7.26
CA ARG A 90 0.11 -9.31 -7.41
C ARG A 90 0.90 -10.39 -8.16
N LYS A 91 1.63 -10.00 -9.21
CA LYS A 91 2.53 -10.94 -9.93
C LYS A 91 3.67 -11.41 -9.02
N ALA A 92 4.32 -10.49 -8.31
CA ALA A 92 5.38 -10.81 -7.38
C ALA A 92 4.90 -11.78 -6.29
N PHE A 93 3.74 -11.53 -5.69
CA PHE A 93 3.15 -12.38 -4.68
C PHE A 93 2.87 -13.81 -5.17
N LYS A 94 2.44 -13.98 -6.43
CA LYS A 94 2.24 -15.32 -7.01
C LYS A 94 3.51 -16.16 -7.07
N ASN A 95 4.66 -15.50 -7.21
CA ASN A 95 5.97 -16.13 -7.30
C ASN A 95 6.69 -16.19 -5.93
N PHE A 96 6.14 -15.50 -4.93
CA PHE A 96 6.68 -15.48 -3.57
C PHE A 96 6.55 -16.85 -2.92
N LYS A 97 7.59 -17.25 -2.20
CA LYS A 97 7.61 -18.46 -1.35
C LYS A 97 7.96 -18.04 0.06
N GLU A 98 7.13 -18.43 1.00
CA GLU A 98 7.37 -18.20 2.41
C GLU A 98 8.70 -18.83 2.85
N ASP A 99 9.53 -18.06 3.50
CA ASP A 99 10.79 -18.50 4.10
C ASP A 99 10.79 -18.22 5.61
N LYS A 100 11.84 -18.68 6.29
CA LYS A 100 11.99 -18.49 7.73
C LYS A 100 12.02 -17.00 8.14
N LYS A 101 12.55 -16.12 7.27
CA LYS A 101 12.62 -14.68 7.55
C LYS A 101 11.23 -14.06 7.50
N TYR A 102 10.44 -14.43 6.50
CA TYR A 102 9.05 -14.00 6.39
C TYR A 102 8.21 -14.48 7.57
N LEU A 103 8.30 -15.75 7.93
CA LEU A 103 7.57 -16.31 9.07
C LEU A 103 7.96 -15.61 10.38
N GLY A 104 9.25 -15.41 10.62
CA GLY A 104 9.72 -14.65 11.78
C GLY A 104 9.26 -13.19 11.80
N PHE A 105 9.18 -12.55 10.63
CA PHE A 105 8.61 -11.19 10.52
C PHE A 105 7.12 -11.20 10.89
N CYS A 106 6.34 -12.15 10.38
CA CYS A 106 4.92 -12.26 10.68
C CYS A 106 4.68 -12.51 12.17
N GLU A 107 5.44 -13.41 12.78
CA GLU A 107 5.34 -13.71 14.21
C GLU A 107 5.68 -12.49 15.07
N LYS A 108 6.82 -11.85 14.81
CA LYS A 108 7.26 -10.66 15.55
C LYS A 108 6.27 -9.50 15.48
N ASN A 109 5.57 -9.36 14.37
CA ASN A 109 4.67 -8.24 14.08
C ASN A 109 3.18 -8.60 14.20
N ALA A 110 2.83 -9.81 14.65
CA ALA A 110 1.46 -10.31 14.70
C ALA A 110 0.50 -9.35 15.41
N PHE A 111 0.98 -8.65 16.46
CA PHE A 111 0.17 -7.73 17.28
C PHE A 111 -0.50 -6.58 16.50
N TRP A 112 0.02 -6.22 15.33
CA TRP A 112 -0.58 -5.21 14.45
C TRP A 112 -0.82 -5.74 13.03
N LEU A 113 0.05 -6.63 12.54
CA LEU A 113 0.05 -7.09 11.15
C LEU A 113 -1.19 -7.93 10.83
N ASP A 114 -1.65 -8.73 11.78
CA ASP A 114 -2.85 -9.56 11.61
C ASP A 114 -4.09 -8.69 11.47
N ASP A 115 -4.26 -7.70 12.34
CA ASP A 115 -5.37 -6.75 12.27
C ASP A 115 -5.31 -5.89 11.00
N TYR A 116 -4.14 -5.39 10.64
CA TYR A 116 -3.95 -4.59 9.44
C TYR A 116 -4.29 -5.37 8.17
N SER A 117 -3.75 -6.57 8.03
CA SER A 117 -3.96 -7.40 6.84
C SER A 117 -5.41 -7.86 6.72
N LEU A 118 -6.06 -8.21 7.82
CA LEU A 118 -7.49 -8.52 7.86
C LEU A 118 -8.32 -7.29 7.47
N PHE A 119 -8.04 -6.12 8.05
CA PHE A 119 -8.75 -4.88 7.72
C PHE A 119 -8.64 -4.52 6.24
N MET A 120 -7.43 -4.56 5.67
CA MET A 120 -7.24 -4.24 4.26
C MET A 120 -7.95 -5.22 3.33
N SER A 121 -8.00 -6.48 3.70
CA SER A 121 -8.73 -7.52 2.97
C SER A 121 -10.24 -7.32 3.04
N LEU A 122 -10.77 -7.04 4.23
CA LEU A 122 -12.19 -6.72 4.43
C LEU A 122 -12.60 -5.46 3.66
N LYS A 123 -11.78 -4.43 3.70
CA LYS A 123 -12.01 -3.18 2.96
C LYS A 123 -12.22 -3.44 1.47
N ASN A 124 -11.33 -4.20 0.85
CA ASN A 124 -11.45 -4.53 -0.58
C ASN A 124 -12.64 -5.44 -0.84
N TYR A 125 -12.86 -6.43 0.01
CA TYR A 125 -13.99 -7.34 -0.10
C TYR A 125 -15.32 -6.59 -0.07
N PHE A 126 -15.54 -5.70 0.89
CA PHE A 126 -16.80 -4.95 0.99
C PHE A 126 -16.95 -3.89 -0.10
N ILE A 127 -15.87 -3.27 -0.57
CA ILE A 127 -15.93 -2.39 -1.75
C ILE A 127 -16.40 -3.17 -2.97
N GLU A 128 -15.88 -4.37 -3.19
CA GLU A 128 -16.28 -5.20 -4.33
C GLU A 128 -17.70 -5.72 -4.19
N GLN A 129 -18.11 -6.17 -2.99
CA GLN A 129 -19.49 -6.56 -2.72
C GLN A 129 -20.47 -5.40 -2.98
N ARG A 130 -20.12 -4.21 -2.52
CA ARG A 130 -20.90 -3.00 -2.78
C ARG A 130 -21.04 -2.72 -4.26
N LYS A 131 -19.94 -2.79 -5.01
CA LYS A 131 -19.95 -2.58 -6.46
C LYS A 131 -20.85 -3.59 -7.17
N ASN A 132 -20.69 -4.88 -6.86
CA ASN A 132 -21.51 -5.95 -7.43
C ASN A 132 -22.99 -5.75 -7.11
N THR A 133 -23.32 -5.28 -5.90
CA THR A 133 -24.70 -4.99 -5.49
C THR A 133 -25.27 -3.81 -6.28
N TYR A 134 -24.52 -2.74 -6.49
CA TYR A 134 -24.94 -1.60 -7.33
C TYR A 134 -25.21 -1.99 -8.78
N GLU A 135 -24.52 -2.98 -9.29
CA GLU A 135 -24.71 -3.49 -10.64
C GLU A 135 -25.83 -4.52 -10.73
N SER A 136 -26.34 -4.99 -9.60
CA SER A 136 -27.39 -6.02 -9.56
C SER A 136 -28.73 -5.52 -10.09
N ALA A 137 -29.52 -6.45 -10.63
CA ALA A 137 -30.88 -6.17 -11.11
C ALA A 137 -31.80 -5.72 -9.97
N GLU A 138 -31.65 -6.32 -8.79
CA GLU A 138 -32.41 -6.01 -7.59
C GLU A 138 -32.20 -4.58 -7.11
N TYR A 139 -30.94 -4.11 -7.10
CA TYR A 139 -30.62 -2.75 -6.73
C TYR A 139 -31.19 -1.74 -7.73
N LYS A 140 -31.03 -2.00 -9.03
CA LYS A 140 -31.59 -1.16 -10.10
C LYS A 140 -33.11 -1.11 -10.03
N ALA A 141 -33.79 -2.23 -9.77
CA ALA A 141 -35.23 -2.31 -9.58
C ALA A 141 -35.70 -1.50 -8.36
N TYR A 142 -34.96 -1.58 -7.24
CA TYR A 142 -35.27 -0.81 -6.03
C TYR A 142 -35.27 0.70 -6.28
N TYR A 143 -34.28 1.22 -7.01
CA TYR A 143 -34.17 2.65 -7.29
C TYR A 143 -35.05 3.14 -8.43
N SER A 144 -35.33 2.32 -9.43
CA SER A 144 -36.15 2.72 -10.58
C SER A 144 -37.66 2.70 -10.31
N ALA A 145 -38.11 1.85 -9.39
CA ALA A 145 -39.53 1.63 -9.17
C ALA A 145 -40.15 2.48 -8.07
N ASN A 146 -39.36 3.26 -7.31
CA ASN A 146 -39.83 3.94 -6.09
C ASN A 146 -40.55 2.97 -5.13
N GLU A 147 -40.27 1.66 -5.24
CA GLU A 147 -41.09 0.64 -4.66
C GLU A 147 -40.42 -0.06 -3.49
N LYS A 148 -41.14 -0.08 -2.38
CA LYS A 148 -40.92 -0.90 -1.18
C LYS A 148 -40.93 -2.42 -1.42
N LYS A 149 -40.96 -2.90 -2.68
CA LYS A 149 -41.09 -4.30 -3.03
C LYS A 149 -39.81 -5.12 -3.01
N VAL A 150 -38.65 -4.48 -3.10
CA VAL A 150 -37.38 -5.19 -2.98
C VAL A 150 -37.05 -5.37 -1.50
N LYS A 151 -36.83 -6.62 -1.09
CA LYS A 151 -36.45 -6.91 0.30
C LYS A 151 -35.15 -6.19 0.60
N LEU A 152 -35.15 -5.28 1.56
CA LEU A 152 -33.97 -4.50 1.97
C LEU A 152 -32.73 -5.40 2.26
N ASN A 153 -32.99 -6.62 2.73
CA ASN A 153 -31.96 -7.64 2.97
C ASN A 153 -31.21 -8.09 1.70
N ALA A 154 -31.81 -7.98 0.51
CA ALA A 154 -31.17 -8.37 -0.74
C ALA A 154 -30.13 -7.32 -1.21
N ILE A 155 -30.30 -6.07 -0.77
CA ILE A 155 -29.44 -4.95 -1.17
C ILE A 155 -28.63 -4.36 0.00
N LYS A 156 -28.71 -4.95 1.19
CA LYS A 156 -28.01 -4.42 2.37
C LYS A 156 -26.49 -4.29 2.17
N ASP A 157 -25.91 -5.18 1.36
CA ASP A 157 -24.49 -5.19 1.10
C ASP A 157 -24.01 -3.96 0.30
N CYS A 158 -24.93 -3.22 -0.35
CA CYS A 158 -24.61 -1.95 -0.99
C CYS A 158 -24.28 -0.83 0.00
N PHE A 159 -24.70 -0.96 1.25
CA PHE A 159 -24.42 0.01 2.31
C PHE A 159 -23.05 -0.23 2.97
N TYR A 160 -22.46 -1.41 2.79
CA TYR A 160 -21.13 -1.69 3.25
C TYR A 160 -20.13 -0.97 2.35
N GLY A 161 -19.01 -0.55 2.93
CA GLY A 161 -17.98 0.19 2.20
C GLY A 161 -16.59 -0.11 2.72
N GLY A 162 -15.62 0.67 2.27
CA GLY A 162 -14.24 0.54 2.70
C GLY A 162 -13.91 1.11 4.08
N ALA A 163 -14.88 1.76 4.75
CA ALA A 163 -14.71 2.29 6.09
C ALA A 163 -15.15 1.24 7.12
N TRP A 164 -14.32 1.04 8.16
CA TRP A 164 -14.56 -0.01 9.16
C TRP A 164 -15.92 0.11 9.87
N ASN A 165 -16.40 1.33 10.10
CA ASN A 165 -17.70 1.60 10.72
C ASN A 165 -18.89 1.21 9.85
N SER A 166 -18.69 0.98 8.55
CA SER A 166 -19.69 0.49 7.62
C SER A 166 -19.67 -1.03 7.43
N PHE A 167 -18.77 -1.73 8.11
CA PHE A 167 -18.74 -3.19 8.07
C PHE A 167 -19.94 -3.80 8.81
N PRO A 168 -20.34 -5.05 8.51
CA PRO A 168 -21.32 -5.79 9.31
C PRO A 168 -20.93 -5.78 10.80
N ASP A 169 -21.93 -5.65 11.67
CA ASP A 169 -21.74 -5.47 13.12
C ASP A 169 -20.86 -6.53 13.75
N ASP A 170 -20.97 -7.77 13.31
CA ASP A 170 -20.22 -8.90 13.87
C ASP A 170 -18.71 -8.80 13.60
N ILE A 171 -18.33 -8.41 12.39
CA ILE A 171 -16.89 -8.24 12.05
C ILE A 171 -16.39 -6.86 12.46
N ARG A 172 -17.21 -5.82 12.42
CA ARG A 172 -16.86 -4.50 12.94
C ARG A 172 -16.48 -4.59 14.41
N ASP A 173 -17.27 -5.32 15.19
CA ASP A 173 -17.09 -5.52 16.63
C ASP A 173 -16.11 -6.67 16.95
N LYS A 174 -15.42 -7.20 15.94
CA LYS A 174 -14.42 -8.28 16.05
C LYS A 174 -14.92 -9.51 16.80
N LYS A 175 -16.19 -9.91 16.60
CA LYS A 175 -16.71 -11.14 17.21
C LYS A 175 -15.89 -12.34 16.74
N PRO A 176 -15.43 -13.23 17.63
CA PRO A 176 -14.47 -14.30 17.28
C PRO A 176 -14.90 -15.17 16.10
N LYS A 177 -16.17 -15.56 16.04
CA LYS A 177 -16.70 -16.36 14.91
C LYS A 177 -16.67 -15.61 13.58
N ALA A 178 -16.90 -14.29 13.59
CA ALA A 178 -16.82 -13.47 12.38
C ALA A 178 -15.37 -13.31 11.94
N VAL A 179 -14.45 -13.03 12.88
CA VAL A 179 -13.00 -12.96 12.60
C VAL A 179 -12.54 -14.28 11.98
N GLU A 180 -12.85 -15.42 12.58
CA GLU A 180 -12.48 -16.74 12.04
C GLU A 180 -13.05 -16.96 10.62
N LYS A 181 -14.32 -16.65 10.41
CA LYS A 181 -15.00 -16.76 9.11
C LYS A 181 -14.27 -15.96 8.04
N TYR A 182 -14.03 -14.67 8.29
CA TYR A 182 -13.41 -13.78 7.31
C TYR A 182 -11.93 -14.05 7.12
N THR A 183 -11.20 -14.46 8.14
CA THR A 183 -9.82 -14.90 8.03
C THR A 183 -9.68 -16.10 7.10
N LYS A 184 -10.57 -17.08 7.21
CA LYS A 184 -10.62 -18.24 6.30
C LYS A 184 -10.99 -17.83 4.87
N LEU A 185 -12.04 -17.00 4.74
CA LEU A 185 -12.56 -16.56 3.45
C LEU A 185 -11.54 -15.73 2.67
N LEU A 186 -10.80 -14.86 3.36
CA LEU A 186 -9.91 -13.89 2.76
C LEU A 186 -8.42 -14.23 2.91
N LYS A 187 -8.12 -15.50 3.22
CA LYS A 187 -6.74 -15.93 3.50
C LYS A 187 -5.72 -15.43 2.48
N THR A 188 -5.98 -15.61 1.19
CA THR A 188 -5.07 -15.19 0.11
C THR A 188 -4.83 -13.68 0.09
N GLU A 189 -5.88 -12.89 0.38
CA GLU A 189 -5.75 -11.42 0.46
C GLU A 189 -4.96 -11.00 1.70
N ILE A 190 -5.20 -11.66 2.83
CA ILE A 190 -4.46 -11.43 4.07
C ILE A 190 -2.98 -11.73 3.87
N ASP A 191 -2.65 -12.88 3.28
CA ASP A 191 -1.28 -13.27 2.98
C ASP A 191 -0.61 -12.28 2.00
N PHE A 192 -1.36 -11.78 1.01
CA PHE A 192 -0.87 -10.74 0.11
C PHE A 192 -0.52 -9.44 0.84
N TYR A 193 -1.35 -8.96 1.76
CA TYR A 193 -1.04 -7.77 2.54
C TYR A 193 0.11 -7.98 3.52
N LYS A 194 0.24 -9.17 4.10
CA LYS A 194 1.40 -9.54 4.92
C LYS A 194 2.70 -9.53 4.09
N PHE A 195 2.66 -10.10 2.89
CA PHE A 195 3.77 -10.04 1.94
C PHE A 195 4.17 -8.60 1.60
N LEU A 196 3.20 -7.73 1.30
CA LEU A 196 3.50 -6.31 1.01
C LEU A 196 4.20 -5.62 2.18
N GLN A 197 3.77 -5.88 3.41
CA GLN A 197 4.41 -5.30 4.59
C GLN A 197 5.81 -5.87 4.80
N TYR A 198 6.00 -7.15 4.62
CA TYR A 198 7.31 -7.78 4.71
C TYR A 198 8.31 -7.17 3.72
N GLU A 199 7.95 -7.06 2.45
CA GLU A 199 8.81 -6.46 1.43
C GLU A 199 9.08 -4.97 1.72
N PHE A 200 8.07 -4.24 2.19
CA PHE A 200 8.25 -2.85 2.60
C PHE A 200 9.27 -2.71 3.74
N PHE A 201 9.11 -3.47 4.81
CA PHE A 201 9.99 -3.37 5.96
C PHE A 201 11.40 -3.86 5.64
N THR A 202 11.56 -4.87 4.79
CA THR A 202 12.86 -5.34 4.32
C THR A 202 13.60 -4.22 3.57
N GLN A 203 12.95 -3.62 2.59
CA GLN A 203 13.52 -2.52 1.80
C GLN A 203 13.80 -1.26 2.66
N TRP A 204 12.89 -0.96 3.58
CA TRP A 204 13.07 0.14 4.53
C TRP A 204 14.27 -0.06 5.44
N GLN A 205 14.48 -1.27 5.92
CA GLN A 205 15.63 -1.60 6.75
C GLN A 205 16.94 -1.47 5.98
N GLU A 206 17.00 -1.98 4.76
CA GLU A 206 18.16 -1.83 3.87
C GLU A 206 18.50 -0.36 3.60
N LEU A 207 17.47 0.46 3.35
CA LEU A 207 17.65 1.89 3.14
C LEU A 207 18.17 2.60 4.39
N LYS A 208 17.62 2.24 5.57
CA LYS A 208 18.04 2.80 6.85
C LYS A 208 19.48 2.43 7.18
N GLU A 209 19.86 1.18 6.95
CA GLU A 209 21.23 0.71 7.15
C GLU A 209 22.19 1.49 6.25
N TYR A 210 21.86 1.65 4.97
CA TYR A 210 22.65 2.43 4.03
C TYR A 210 22.80 3.91 4.47
N ALA A 211 21.71 4.55 4.91
CA ALA A 211 21.76 5.93 5.39
C ALA A 211 22.66 6.06 6.64
N ASN A 212 22.52 5.13 7.60
CA ASN A 212 23.36 5.12 8.79
C ASN A 212 24.85 4.89 8.47
N GLU A 213 25.19 4.02 7.51
CA GLU A 213 26.58 3.84 7.05
C GLU A 213 27.17 5.09 6.40
N LYS A 214 26.33 5.98 5.90
CA LYS A 214 26.73 7.27 5.30
C LYS A 214 26.63 8.45 6.26
N GLU A 215 26.29 8.18 7.54
CA GLU A 215 26.10 9.21 8.56
C GLU A 215 25.03 10.27 8.19
N ILE A 216 24.01 9.84 7.40
CA ILE A 216 22.87 10.67 6.99
C ILE A 216 21.67 10.43 7.93
#